data_68529591d531bbb4915196fab6831d89
#
_entry.id   68529591d531bbb4915196fab6831d89
#
_cell.length_a   1.000
_cell.length_b   1.000
_cell.length_c   1.000
_cell.angle_alpha   90.00
_cell.angle_beta   90.00
_cell.angle_gamma   90.00
#
_symmetry.space_group_name_H-M   'P 1'
#
loop_
_entity.id
_entity.type
_entity.pdbx_description
1 polymer ?
#
loop_
_entity_poly.entity_id
_entity_poly.type
_entity_poly.pdbx_seq_one_letter_code
_entity_poly.pdbx_strand_id
1 'polypeptide(L)'
;MNINIKQVSFVILGLVIVTIIFGLSKFNIATAAKKDGKKFDDWVVSCTPGNKETKTPEVCLLSQQLNLTQDDKQQPIALFQVGYFGPEKALKMIQTLPLGVRLEAGTSIISSKKLIAPGKYTTCTQAGCQAVASISDADLKTLTSTKENSVAFMNLEGKQLTLPISIKGIEKGLKYIK
;
A
#
# COMPACT_ATOMS: atom_id res chain seq x y z
N MET A 1 21.15 61.84 22.89
CA MET A 1 20.30 61.29 21.85
C MET A 1 19.00 60.80 22.52
N ASN A 2 17.96 61.69 22.52
CA ASN A 2 16.72 61.41 23.20
C ASN A 2 15.81 60.58 22.31
N ILE A 3 15.68 59.30 22.63
CA ILE A 3 14.77 58.39 21.92
C ILE A 3 13.37 58.69 22.45
N ASN A 4 12.48 59.14 21.57
CA ASN A 4 11.12 59.54 21.92
C ASN A 4 10.27 58.27 22.19
N ILE A 5 9.84 58.09 23.45
CA ILE A 5 9.09 56.93 23.94
C ILE A 5 7.87 56.56 23.09
N LYS A 6 7.24 57.55 22.40
CA LYS A 6 6.12 57.33 21.49
C LYS A 6 6.51 56.55 20.22
N GLN A 7 7.76 56.72 19.73
CA GLN A 7 8.23 55.97 18.54
C GLN A 7 8.54 54.48 18.88
N VAL A 8 9.06 54.22 20.09
CA VAL A 8 9.34 52.85 20.55
C VAL A 8 8.04 52.05 20.70
N SER A 9 6.98 52.68 21.19
CA SER A 9 5.66 52.05 21.38
C SER A 9 5.04 51.59 20.05
N PHE A 10 5.20 52.35 18.97
CA PHE A 10 4.68 51.98 17.63
C PHE A 10 5.47 50.83 16.99
N VAL A 11 6.78 50.79 17.19
CA VAL A 11 7.63 49.71 16.66
C VAL A 11 7.34 48.38 17.35
N ILE A 12 7.15 48.39 18.68
CA ILE A 12 6.82 47.19 19.46
C ILE A 12 5.42 46.67 19.07
N LEU A 13 4.42 47.59 18.89
CA LEU A 13 3.07 47.19 18.47
C LEU A 13 3.05 46.61 17.07
N GLY A 14 3.85 47.16 16.14
CA GLY A 14 3.99 46.59 14.79
C GLY A 14 4.65 45.20 14.75
N LEU A 15 5.67 44.97 15.58
CA LEU A 15 6.34 43.67 15.69
C LEU A 15 5.44 42.59 16.27
N VAL A 16 4.59 42.92 17.26
CA VAL A 16 3.64 41.98 17.86
C VAL A 16 2.55 41.59 16.85
N ILE A 17 2.07 42.52 16.03
CA ILE A 17 1.05 42.24 15.02
C ILE A 17 1.62 41.35 13.91
N VAL A 18 2.86 41.55 13.48
CA VAL A 18 3.52 40.71 12.47
C VAL A 18 3.72 39.27 12.97
N THR A 19 4.06 39.08 14.25
CA THR A 19 4.20 37.74 14.82
C THR A 19 2.87 37.00 14.95
N ILE A 20 1.77 37.70 15.21
CA ILE A 20 0.43 37.10 15.28
C ILE A 20 -0.08 36.70 13.90
N ILE A 21 0.24 37.45 12.84
CA ILE A 21 -0.15 37.12 11.46
C ILE A 21 0.62 35.92 10.92
N PHE A 22 1.90 35.73 11.29
CA PHE A 22 2.69 34.55 10.92
C PHE A 22 2.33 33.29 11.73
N GLY A 23 1.76 33.44 12.93
CA GLY A 23 1.34 32.32 13.78
C GLY A 23 0.03 31.63 13.35
N LEU A 24 -0.72 32.21 12.38
CA LEU A 24 -2.02 31.69 11.92
C LEU A 24 -1.95 31.00 10.56
N SER A 25 -0.77 30.83 9.97
CA SER A 25 -0.61 29.85 8.90
C SER A 25 -0.89 28.46 9.50
N LYS A 26 -2.16 28.09 9.49
CA LYS A 26 -2.55 26.69 9.67
C LYS A 26 -1.77 25.91 8.61
N PHE A 27 -0.66 25.31 9.00
CA PHE A 27 -0.13 24.17 8.28
C PHE A 27 -1.31 23.18 8.23
N ASN A 28 -2.01 23.16 7.10
CA ASN A 28 -2.82 22.03 6.73
C ASN A 28 -1.82 20.89 6.51
N ILE A 29 -1.38 20.29 7.62
CA ILE A 29 -0.85 18.94 7.59
C ILE A 29 -2.03 18.16 7.01
N ALA A 30 -1.90 17.79 5.74
CA ALA A 30 -2.82 16.85 5.11
C ALA A 30 -2.96 15.73 6.13
N THR A 31 -4.17 15.56 6.66
CA THR A 31 -4.46 14.53 7.65
C THR A 31 -4.10 13.24 6.93
N ALA A 32 -2.90 12.74 7.21
CA ALA A 32 -2.46 11.44 6.72
C ALA A 32 -3.62 10.51 7.03
N ALA A 33 -4.08 9.78 6.03
CA ALA A 33 -5.32 9.06 6.13
C ALA A 33 -5.35 8.30 7.44
N LYS A 34 -6.38 8.53 8.23
CA LYS A 34 -6.60 7.90 9.55
C LYS A 34 -6.51 6.35 9.49
N LYS A 35 -6.43 5.82 8.28
CA LYS A 35 -6.36 4.40 7.94
C LYS A 35 -4.93 3.87 7.77
N ASP A 36 -3.97 4.72 7.39
CA ASP A 36 -2.60 4.30 7.06
C ASP A 36 -1.86 3.70 8.27
N GLY A 37 -1.05 2.65 8.04
CA GLY A 37 -0.29 1.96 9.07
C GLY A 37 -1.10 1.05 10.01
N LYS A 38 -2.44 0.98 9.88
CA LYS A 38 -3.26 0.09 10.70
C LYS A 38 -2.95 -1.38 10.39
N LYS A 39 -2.68 -2.16 11.44
CA LYS A 39 -2.40 -3.60 11.33
C LYS A 39 -3.64 -4.45 11.54
N PHE A 40 -3.75 -5.50 10.75
CA PHE A 40 -4.73 -6.58 10.85
C PHE A 40 -4.00 -7.91 10.74
N ASP A 41 -3.54 -8.45 11.85
CA ASP A 41 -2.69 -9.65 11.92
C ASP A 41 -1.46 -9.53 10.98
N ASP A 42 -1.43 -10.27 9.87
CA ASP A 42 -0.31 -10.30 8.93
C ASP A 42 -0.38 -9.24 7.82
N TRP A 43 -1.40 -8.36 7.88
CA TRP A 43 -1.64 -7.31 6.90
C TRP A 43 -1.52 -5.92 7.52
N VAL A 44 -0.98 -4.98 6.74
CA VAL A 44 -0.86 -3.57 7.11
C VAL A 44 -1.58 -2.73 6.07
N VAL A 45 -2.38 -1.77 6.50
CA VAL A 45 -2.99 -0.79 5.59
C VAL A 45 -1.91 0.17 5.11
N SER A 46 -1.82 0.34 3.79
CA SER A 46 -0.95 1.32 3.13
C SER A 46 -1.82 2.19 2.23
N CYS A 47 -1.84 3.49 2.51
CA CYS A 47 -2.65 4.45 1.78
C CYS A 47 -1.77 5.41 0.97
N THR A 48 -2.11 5.58 -0.31
CA THR A 48 -1.56 6.64 -1.15
C THR A 48 -2.51 7.82 -1.11
N PRO A 49 -2.05 9.00 -0.66
CA PRO A 49 -2.90 10.19 -0.60
C PRO A 49 -3.47 10.54 -1.98
N GLY A 50 -4.73 10.97 -1.98
CA GLY A 50 -5.33 11.54 -3.18
C GLY A 50 -4.72 12.90 -3.53
N ASN A 51 -4.81 13.28 -4.79
CA ASN A 51 -4.40 14.60 -5.27
C ASN A 51 -5.62 15.40 -5.73
N LYS A 52 -5.88 16.54 -5.09
CA LYS A 52 -7.02 17.41 -5.41
C LYS A 52 -6.90 18.08 -6.78
N GLU A 53 -5.68 18.42 -7.20
CA GLU A 53 -5.42 19.08 -8.49
C GLU A 53 -5.68 18.14 -9.67
N THR A 54 -5.25 16.90 -9.55
CA THR A 54 -5.47 15.86 -10.57
C THR A 54 -6.78 15.09 -10.37
N LYS A 55 -7.55 15.43 -9.32
CA LYS A 55 -8.79 14.72 -8.92
C LYS A 55 -8.58 13.22 -8.68
N THR A 56 -7.36 12.83 -8.30
CA THR A 56 -7.05 11.44 -7.98
C THR A 56 -7.54 11.12 -6.57
N PRO A 57 -8.37 10.10 -6.35
CA PRO A 57 -8.82 9.73 -5.02
C PRO A 57 -7.69 9.12 -4.19
N GLU A 58 -7.83 9.15 -2.87
CA GLU A 58 -7.01 8.33 -1.97
C GLU A 58 -7.25 6.86 -2.24
N VAL A 59 -6.17 6.07 -2.29
CA VAL A 59 -6.24 4.62 -2.48
C VAL A 59 -5.56 3.94 -1.30
N CYS A 60 -6.31 3.11 -0.57
CA CYS A 60 -5.80 2.30 0.52
C CYS A 60 -5.78 0.82 0.12
N LEU A 61 -4.67 0.15 0.38
CA LEU A 61 -4.46 -1.27 0.12
C LEU A 61 -4.06 -1.98 1.42
N LEU A 62 -4.38 -3.25 1.53
CA LEU A 62 -3.76 -4.13 2.50
C LEU A 62 -2.47 -4.67 1.90
N SER A 63 -1.38 -4.55 2.62
CA SER A 63 -0.05 -4.97 2.20
C SER A 63 0.49 -6.05 3.13
N GLN A 64 1.01 -7.13 2.55
CA GLN A 64 1.73 -8.19 3.23
C GLN A 64 3.09 -8.37 2.54
N GLN A 65 4.16 -8.13 3.29
CA GLN A 65 5.52 -8.33 2.80
C GLN A 65 6.03 -9.70 3.22
N LEU A 66 6.57 -10.44 2.28
CA LEU A 66 7.27 -11.69 2.54
C LEU A 66 8.76 -11.45 2.55
N ASN A 67 9.42 -11.86 3.63
CA ASN A 67 10.86 -11.74 3.82
C ASN A 67 11.52 -13.12 3.84
N LEU A 68 12.71 -13.20 3.29
CA LEU A 68 13.63 -14.32 3.47
C LEU A 68 14.67 -13.92 4.53
N THR A 69 14.89 -14.79 5.51
CA THR A 69 15.99 -14.61 6.46
C THR A 69 17.22 -15.35 5.96
N GLN A 70 18.28 -14.61 5.65
CA GLN A 70 19.57 -15.14 5.27
C GLN A 70 20.66 -14.41 6.06
N ASP A 71 21.56 -15.15 6.71
CA ASP A 71 22.64 -14.62 7.53
C ASP A 71 22.17 -13.57 8.56
N ASP A 72 21.10 -13.88 9.30
CA ASP A 72 20.42 -13.00 10.28
C ASP A 72 19.87 -11.68 9.70
N LYS A 73 19.89 -11.52 8.37
CA LYS A 73 19.30 -10.37 7.68
C LYS A 73 17.99 -10.76 7.03
N GLN A 74 16.97 -9.91 7.25
CA GLN A 74 15.69 -10.04 6.55
C GLN A 74 15.75 -9.28 5.22
N GLN A 75 15.53 -10.00 4.12
CA GLN A 75 15.43 -9.42 2.78
C GLN A 75 14.02 -9.57 2.24
N PRO A 76 13.39 -8.49 1.78
CA PRO A 76 12.07 -8.59 1.16
C PRO A 76 12.19 -9.35 -0.16
N ILE A 77 11.37 -10.39 -0.33
CA ILE A 77 11.35 -11.21 -1.55
C ILE A 77 10.04 -11.07 -2.34
N ALA A 78 8.96 -10.67 -1.70
CA ALA A 78 7.69 -10.38 -2.39
C ALA A 78 6.84 -9.42 -1.57
N LEU A 79 5.96 -8.69 -2.29
CA LEU A 79 4.94 -7.84 -1.68
C LEU A 79 3.59 -8.19 -2.30
N PHE A 80 2.61 -8.52 -1.46
CA PHE A 80 1.24 -8.74 -1.86
C PHE A 80 0.38 -7.58 -1.38
N GLN A 81 -0.38 -6.98 -2.28
CA GLN A 81 -1.27 -5.86 -1.95
C GLN A 81 -2.66 -6.15 -2.47
N VAL A 82 -3.66 -5.99 -1.62
CA VAL A 82 -5.07 -6.28 -1.95
C VAL A 82 -5.90 -5.05 -1.67
N GLY A 83 -6.79 -4.70 -2.60
CA GLY A 83 -7.70 -3.57 -2.43
C GLY A 83 -8.69 -3.42 -3.56
N TYR A 84 -9.49 -2.35 -3.46
CA TYR A 84 -10.58 -2.07 -4.38
C TYR A 84 -10.15 -1.02 -5.42
N PHE A 85 -10.38 -1.30 -6.70
CA PHE A 85 -9.94 -0.47 -7.81
C PHE A 85 -11.11 -0.13 -8.75
N GLY A 86 -11.01 1.07 -9.31
CA GLY A 86 -12.00 1.58 -10.26
C GLY A 86 -13.35 1.96 -9.63
N PRO A 87 -14.26 2.52 -10.43
CA PRO A 87 -15.58 2.96 -9.96
C PRO A 87 -16.44 1.80 -9.47
N GLU A 88 -16.26 0.60 -10.02
CA GLU A 88 -16.97 -0.62 -9.64
C GLU A 88 -16.41 -1.27 -8.37
N LYS A 89 -15.34 -0.69 -7.79
CA LYS A 89 -14.65 -1.24 -6.62
C LYS A 89 -14.30 -2.72 -6.78
N ALA A 90 -13.75 -3.08 -7.94
CA ALA A 90 -13.29 -4.43 -8.20
C ALA A 90 -12.13 -4.80 -7.28
N LEU A 91 -12.25 -5.93 -6.56
CA LEU A 91 -11.18 -6.42 -5.71
C LEU A 91 -10.05 -7.01 -6.56
N LYS A 92 -8.84 -6.51 -6.36
CA LYS A 92 -7.65 -7.00 -7.07
C LYS A 92 -6.51 -7.25 -6.09
N MET A 93 -5.65 -8.21 -6.44
CA MET A 93 -4.38 -8.45 -5.78
C MET A 93 -3.25 -8.07 -6.72
N ILE A 94 -2.41 -7.15 -6.27
CA ILE A 94 -1.14 -6.80 -6.90
C ILE A 94 -0.06 -7.66 -6.23
N GLN A 95 0.76 -8.30 -7.04
CA GLN A 95 1.83 -9.21 -6.61
C GLN A 95 3.15 -8.66 -7.15
N THR A 96 3.99 -8.12 -6.28
CA THR A 96 5.35 -7.72 -6.66
C THR A 96 6.28 -8.89 -6.35
N LEU A 97 6.84 -9.48 -7.40
CA LEU A 97 7.68 -10.68 -7.36
C LEU A 97 9.11 -10.31 -7.76
N PRO A 98 10.12 -11.12 -7.40
CA PRO A 98 11.51 -10.88 -7.79
C PRO A 98 11.67 -10.76 -9.32
N LEU A 99 12.75 -10.13 -9.76
CA LEU A 99 13.17 -10.18 -11.16
C LEU A 99 13.56 -11.63 -11.56
N GLY A 100 13.55 -11.91 -12.87
CA GLY A 100 13.85 -13.26 -13.37
C GLY A 100 12.64 -14.18 -13.47
N VAL A 101 11.44 -13.59 -13.56
CA VAL A 101 10.19 -14.32 -13.82
C VAL A 101 9.89 -14.41 -15.32
N ARG A 102 9.18 -15.46 -15.72
CA ARG A 102 8.69 -15.65 -17.09
C ARG A 102 7.36 -14.93 -17.26
N LEU A 103 7.38 -13.79 -17.97
CA LEU A 103 6.25 -12.86 -18.04
C LEU A 103 5.02 -13.47 -18.74
N GLU A 104 5.23 -14.23 -19.82
CA GLU A 104 4.16 -14.84 -20.58
C GLU A 104 3.38 -15.92 -19.80
N ALA A 105 4.01 -16.51 -18.79
CA ALA A 105 3.37 -17.52 -17.94
C ALA A 105 2.38 -16.91 -16.94
N GLY A 106 2.52 -15.63 -16.63
CA GLY A 106 1.72 -14.98 -15.61
C GLY A 106 1.98 -15.54 -14.21
N THR A 107 1.00 -15.33 -13.33
CA THR A 107 0.97 -15.86 -11.96
C THR A 107 -0.32 -16.62 -11.70
N SER A 108 -0.36 -17.38 -10.64
CA SER A 108 -1.56 -18.10 -10.19
C SER A 108 -1.72 -17.98 -8.69
N ILE A 109 -2.88 -17.50 -8.23
CA ILE A 109 -3.26 -17.60 -6.83
C ILE A 109 -3.84 -18.99 -6.62
N ILE A 110 -3.26 -19.72 -5.68
CA ILE A 110 -3.61 -21.12 -5.38
C ILE A 110 -4.10 -21.22 -3.94
N SER A 111 -5.18 -21.97 -3.74
CA SER A 111 -5.74 -22.29 -2.42
C SER A 111 -5.99 -23.79 -2.34
N SER A 112 -5.42 -24.47 -1.34
CA SER A 112 -5.51 -25.93 -1.19
C SER A 112 -5.28 -26.69 -2.51
N LYS A 113 -4.21 -26.33 -3.24
CA LYS A 113 -3.82 -26.91 -4.55
C LYS A 113 -4.76 -26.60 -5.73
N LYS A 114 -5.80 -25.79 -5.53
CA LYS A 114 -6.70 -25.35 -6.61
C LYS A 114 -6.32 -23.96 -7.10
N LEU A 115 -6.33 -23.76 -8.42
CA LEU A 115 -6.24 -22.45 -9.01
C LEU A 115 -7.48 -21.63 -8.65
N ILE A 116 -7.24 -20.45 -8.06
CA ILE A 116 -8.29 -19.51 -7.67
C ILE A 116 -8.39 -18.40 -8.71
N ALA A 117 -7.30 -17.67 -8.92
CA ALA A 117 -7.28 -16.56 -9.86
C ALA A 117 -5.94 -16.49 -10.61
N PRO A 118 -5.97 -16.38 -11.94
CA PRO A 118 -4.77 -16.09 -12.73
C PRO A 118 -4.40 -14.61 -12.59
N GLY A 119 -3.10 -14.33 -12.57
CA GLY A 119 -2.55 -12.97 -12.61
C GLY A 119 -1.76 -12.73 -13.89
N LYS A 120 -1.79 -11.49 -14.38
CA LYS A 120 -1.02 -11.06 -15.55
C LYS A 120 0.02 -10.03 -15.13
N TYR A 121 1.25 -10.16 -15.63
CA TYR A 121 2.27 -9.15 -15.42
C TYR A 121 1.92 -7.87 -16.16
N THR A 122 2.10 -6.74 -15.49
CA THR A 122 1.79 -5.40 -16.02
C THR A 122 3.04 -4.56 -16.22
N THR A 123 4.04 -4.70 -15.34
CA THR A 123 5.28 -3.94 -15.41
C THR A 123 6.38 -4.64 -14.63
N CYS A 124 7.64 -4.33 -14.98
CA CYS A 124 8.81 -4.69 -14.17
C CYS A 124 9.65 -3.42 -13.95
N THR A 125 10.15 -3.25 -12.74
CA THR A 125 11.08 -2.19 -12.33
C THR A 125 12.25 -2.81 -11.58
N GLN A 126 13.17 -2.01 -11.08
CA GLN A 126 14.27 -2.52 -10.23
C GLN A 126 13.74 -3.16 -8.93
N ALA A 127 12.54 -2.78 -8.48
CA ALA A 127 11.92 -3.35 -7.28
C ALA A 127 11.28 -4.74 -7.51
N GLY A 128 11.17 -5.20 -8.77
CA GLY A 128 10.55 -6.47 -9.14
C GLY A 128 9.52 -6.34 -10.26
N CYS A 129 8.87 -7.46 -10.59
CA CYS A 129 7.81 -7.55 -11.59
C CYS A 129 6.45 -7.59 -10.91
N GLN A 130 5.55 -6.72 -11.33
CA GLN A 130 4.19 -6.64 -10.80
C GLN A 130 3.22 -7.42 -11.69
N ALA A 131 2.47 -8.32 -11.07
CA ALA A 131 1.33 -8.99 -11.68
C ALA A 131 0.05 -8.60 -10.95
N VAL A 132 -1.07 -8.58 -11.67
CA VAL A 132 -2.39 -8.24 -11.14
C VAL A 132 -3.36 -9.39 -11.39
N ALA A 133 -4.01 -9.84 -10.33
CA ALA A 133 -5.11 -10.81 -10.38
C ALA A 133 -6.41 -10.16 -9.91
N SER A 134 -7.52 -10.42 -10.60
CA SER A 134 -8.85 -10.05 -10.14
C SER A 134 -9.39 -11.15 -9.21
N ILE A 135 -9.97 -10.74 -8.08
CA ILE A 135 -10.49 -11.63 -7.05
C ILE A 135 -12.00 -11.45 -7.01
N SER A 136 -12.77 -12.47 -7.35
CA SER A 136 -14.22 -12.46 -7.17
C SER A 136 -14.58 -12.70 -5.69
N ASP A 137 -15.83 -12.42 -5.31
CA ASP A 137 -16.31 -12.74 -3.96
C ASP A 137 -16.24 -14.24 -3.66
N ALA A 138 -16.46 -15.09 -4.67
CA ALA A 138 -16.32 -16.55 -4.55
C ALA A 138 -14.83 -16.95 -4.33
N ASP A 139 -13.89 -16.28 -5.02
CA ASP A 139 -12.47 -16.50 -4.84
C ASP A 139 -12.03 -16.07 -3.44
N LEU A 140 -12.47 -14.89 -2.98
CA LEU A 140 -12.17 -14.41 -1.63
C LEU A 140 -12.68 -15.38 -0.57
N LYS A 141 -13.92 -15.86 -0.70
CA LYS A 141 -14.50 -16.87 0.21
C LYS A 141 -13.68 -18.16 0.22
N THR A 142 -13.20 -18.61 -0.94
CA THR A 142 -12.36 -19.80 -1.03
C THR A 142 -10.99 -19.57 -0.37
N LEU A 143 -10.35 -18.43 -0.62
CA LEU A 143 -9.07 -18.07 -0.01
C LEU A 143 -9.17 -17.99 1.52
N THR A 144 -10.27 -17.45 2.06
CA THR A 144 -10.45 -17.30 3.51
C THR A 144 -10.91 -18.57 4.21
N SER A 145 -11.35 -19.59 3.47
CA SER A 145 -11.78 -20.89 4.01
C SER A 145 -10.63 -21.83 4.38
N THR A 146 -9.39 -21.55 3.93
CA THR A 146 -8.21 -22.38 4.18
C THR A 146 -7.00 -21.55 4.57
N LYS A 147 -6.03 -22.17 5.21
CA LYS A 147 -4.73 -21.54 5.53
C LYS A 147 -3.65 -21.82 4.47
N GLU A 148 -3.91 -22.72 3.53
CA GLU A 148 -2.96 -23.14 2.50
C GLU A 148 -3.14 -22.31 1.24
N ASN A 149 -2.66 -21.07 1.28
CA ASN A 149 -2.73 -20.15 0.14
C ASN A 149 -1.31 -19.77 -0.32
N SER A 150 -1.14 -19.64 -1.62
CA SER A 150 0.15 -19.26 -2.23
C SER A 150 -0.04 -18.52 -3.56
N VAL A 151 1.00 -17.80 -3.97
CA VAL A 151 1.18 -17.32 -5.33
C VAL A 151 2.22 -18.21 -6.01
N ALA A 152 1.85 -18.76 -7.15
CA ALA A 152 2.76 -19.52 -8.03
C ALA A 152 3.15 -18.67 -9.24
N PHE A 153 4.38 -18.78 -9.68
CA PHE A 153 4.94 -18.14 -10.86
C PHE A 153 6.08 -18.99 -11.43
N MET A 154 6.49 -18.73 -12.66
CA MET A 154 7.61 -19.42 -13.29
C MET A 154 8.86 -18.54 -13.31
N ASN A 155 10.03 -19.12 -13.00
CA ASN A 155 11.32 -18.47 -13.24
C ASN A 155 11.74 -18.59 -14.72
N LEU A 156 12.86 -17.96 -15.09
CA LEU A 156 13.37 -18.00 -16.47
C LEU A 156 13.74 -19.41 -16.95
N GLU A 157 14.08 -20.30 -16.03
CA GLU A 157 14.41 -21.71 -16.33
C GLU A 157 13.16 -22.57 -16.56
N GLY A 158 11.95 -21.99 -16.43
CA GLY A 158 10.68 -22.72 -16.54
C GLY A 158 10.29 -23.53 -15.31
N LYS A 159 10.99 -23.32 -14.18
CA LYS A 159 10.64 -23.95 -12.90
C LYS A 159 9.54 -23.15 -12.21
N GLN A 160 8.48 -23.85 -11.77
CA GLN A 160 7.45 -23.23 -10.96
C GLN A 160 7.95 -23.00 -9.53
N LEU A 161 7.79 -21.78 -9.05
CA LEU A 161 8.03 -21.35 -7.68
C LEU A 161 6.72 -20.98 -7.02
N THR A 162 6.63 -21.15 -5.70
CA THR A 162 5.45 -20.77 -4.90
C THR A 162 5.86 -19.98 -3.68
N LEU A 163 5.14 -18.90 -3.40
CA LEU A 163 5.33 -18.09 -2.20
C LEU A 163 4.03 -18.11 -1.37
N PRO A 164 4.12 -18.38 -0.07
CA PRO A 164 2.93 -18.44 0.79
C PRO A 164 2.28 -17.06 0.94
N ILE A 165 0.96 -17.04 1.05
CA ILE A 165 0.17 -15.87 1.42
C ILE A 165 -0.59 -16.20 2.70
N SER A 166 -0.46 -15.36 3.72
CA SER A 166 -1.32 -15.45 4.88
C SER A 166 -2.66 -14.76 4.62
N ILE A 167 -3.74 -15.40 5.05
CA ILE A 167 -5.09 -14.81 4.99
C ILE A 167 -5.54 -14.24 6.35
N LYS A 168 -4.68 -14.34 7.39
CA LYS A 168 -5.01 -13.83 8.74
C LYS A 168 -5.19 -12.32 8.69
N GLY A 169 -6.36 -11.85 9.09
CA GLY A 169 -6.69 -10.43 9.13
C GLY A 169 -7.19 -9.83 7.82
N ILE A 170 -7.12 -10.54 6.67
CA ILE A 170 -7.47 -9.99 5.36
C ILE A 170 -8.93 -9.49 5.30
N GLU A 171 -9.90 -10.26 5.80
CA GLU A 171 -11.32 -9.86 5.76
C GLU A 171 -11.61 -8.61 6.60
N LYS A 172 -11.02 -8.54 7.83
CA LYS A 172 -11.15 -7.38 8.70
C LYS A 172 -10.52 -6.14 8.07
N GLY A 173 -9.34 -6.31 7.46
CA GLY A 173 -8.64 -5.25 6.78
C GLY A 173 -9.38 -4.76 5.53
N LEU A 174 -9.89 -5.67 4.67
CA LEU A 174 -10.70 -5.31 3.51
C LEU A 174 -11.97 -4.56 3.88
N LYS A 175 -12.65 -4.96 4.97
CA LYS A 175 -13.79 -4.23 5.51
C LYS A 175 -13.41 -2.83 5.98
N TYR A 176 -12.21 -2.66 6.50
CA TYR A 176 -11.72 -1.39 7.02
C TYR A 176 -11.36 -0.37 5.92
N ILE A 177 -10.82 -0.84 4.78
CA ILE A 177 -10.42 0.03 3.66
C ILE A 177 -11.55 0.27 2.64
N LYS A 178 -12.65 -0.48 2.71
CA LYS A 178 -13.83 -0.35 1.83
C LYS A 178 -14.59 0.93 2.11
#